data_1bdd792838079479c6349da619a909c0
#
_entry.id   1bdd792838079479c6349da619a909c0
#
_cell.length_a   1.000
_cell.length_b   1.000
_cell.length_c   1.000
_cell.angle_alpha   90.00
_cell.angle_beta   90.00
_cell.angle_gamma   90.00
#
_symmetry.space_group_name_H-M   'P 1'
#
loop_
_entity.id
_entity.type
_entity.pdbx_description
1 polymer ?
#
loop_
_entity_poly.entity_id
_entity_poly.type
_entity_poly.pdbx_seq_one_letter_code
_entity_poly.pdbx_strand_id
1 'polypeptide(L)'
;NAASPFPSPVSPTTTLHTLCWTCLDFVENGNHTRQGNALKTLEVHFKALCSRRWVNFSFDVLQLFCGFEDADEFFERLLGACRHILEGIGFPELKGMVVELVSAIVTAHKDLRQNDLVEFLLTHNLSQALLQCLAESWRNYRWVLDHMLIISTLAVYGRALGIEKAGTCNAYTTALRNVSQEEILQGLYTAATLLLSDWCNFVCENLQAETGFLSSLIKVVSKAADTIGVLPEVMKEDAEKSGSLTQRFLVLGPPLLTLYECVNHNRYFLDLLVQAGSPISSSSTSTEDSQSRRLPPVLSSLLTLTSILLPDVKTPANQLYCQLLLILWRCLAEDEECVSVLFRPRTQCCLLLGFREVDSFPGDYQLQEVNRACRPIDLLMPIVLSYFHHFPG
;
A
#
# COMPACT_ATOMS: atom_id res chain seq x y z
N ASN A 1 -17.64 41.37 47.67
CA ASN A 1 -17.22 40.28 46.74
C ASN A 1 -18.09 40.34 45.49
N ALA A 2 -17.68 41.15 44.52
CA ALA A 2 -18.26 41.14 43.17
C ALA A 2 -17.62 40.00 42.39
N ALA A 3 -18.43 39.01 42.04
CA ALA A 3 -17.98 37.92 41.12
C ALA A 3 -17.58 38.55 39.78
N SER A 4 -16.42 38.24 39.28
CA SER A 4 -15.94 38.67 37.97
C SER A 4 -16.93 38.22 36.89
N PRO A 5 -17.40 39.12 36.01
CA PRO A 5 -18.38 38.77 34.97
C PRO A 5 -17.79 38.04 33.76
N PHE A 6 -16.51 37.70 33.78
CA PHE A 6 -15.89 36.98 32.69
C PHE A 6 -15.84 35.49 33.05
N PRO A 7 -16.38 34.60 32.17
CA PRO A 7 -16.20 33.18 32.35
C PRO A 7 -14.71 32.87 32.39
N SER A 8 -14.29 31.98 33.30
CA SER A 8 -12.92 31.51 33.39
C SER A 8 -12.47 31.04 31.99
N PRO A 9 -11.25 31.35 31.55
CA PRO A 9 -10.76 30.92 30.22
C PRO A 9 -10.87 29.42 30.13
N VAL A 10 -11.64 28.94 29.16
CA VAL A 10 -11.77 27.49 28.86
C VAL A 10 -10.38 26.96 28.54
N SER A 11 -10.00 25.85 29.15
CA SER A 11 -8.72 25.22 28.87
C SER A 11 -8.61 24.93 27.37
N PRO A 12 -7.44 25.18 26.72
CA PRO A 12 -7.22 24.79 25.30
C PRO A 12 -7.55 23.33 25.02
N THR A 13 -7.26 22.42 25.94
CA THR A 13 -7.60 21.00 25.86
C THR A 13 -9.10 20.77 25.76
N THR A 14 -9.89 21.42 26.64
CA THR A 14 -11.35 21.30 26.60
C THR A 14 -11.92 21.81 25.28
N THR A 15 -11.34 22.89 24.72
CA THR A 15 -11.74 23.41 23.41
C THR A 15 -11.49 22.41 22.28
N LEU A 16 -10.33 21.74 22.30
CA LEU A 16 -9.98 20.72 21.30
C LEU A 16 -10.88 19.49 21.39
N HIS A 17 -11.15 18.98 22.60
CA HIS A 17 -12.11 17.89 22.80
C HIS A 17 -13.50 18.27 22.26
N THR A 18 -14.00 19.45 22.62
CA THR A 18 -15.31 19.94 22.14
C THR A 18 -15.34 20.00 20.62
N LEU A 19 -14.25 20.42 19.96
CA LEU A 19 -14.14 20.45 18.51
C LEU A 19 -14.24 19.03 17.94
N CYS A 20 -13.48 18.07 18.46
CA CYS A 20 -13.48 16.70 17.95
C CYS A 20 -14.83 16.02 18.13
N TRP A 21 -15.46 16.16 19.30
CA TRP A 21 -16.80 15.63 19.56
C TRP A 21 -17.87 16.30 18.67
N THR A 22 -17.79 17.60 18.45
CA THR A 22 -18.69 18.31 17.53
C THR A 22 -18.50 17.83 16.09
N CYS A 23 -17.25 17.60 15.66
CA CYS A 23 -16.98 17.02 14.36
C CYS A 23 -17.56 15.60 14.23
N LEU A 24 -17.44 14.78 15.29
CA LEU A 24 -18.02 13.43 15.31
C LEU A 24 -19.55 13.50 15.13
N ASP A 25 -20.24 14.37 15.85
CA ASP A 25 -21.68 14.56 15.67
C ASP A 25 -22.05 14.98 14.24
N PHE A 26 -21.23 15.78 13.57
CA PHE A 26 -21.42 16.13 12.17
C PHE A 26 -21.12 14.98 11.21
N VAL A 27 -20.16 14.11 11.51
CA VAL A 27 -19.88 12.91 10.69
C VAL A 27 -21.07 11.96 10.76
N GLU A 28 -21.66 11.77 11.93
CA GLU A 28 -22.82 10.89 12.11
C GLU A 28 -24.12 11.47 11.52
N ASN A 29 -24.42 12.74 11.80
CA ASN A 29 -25.76 13.32 11.61
C ASN A 29 -25.79 14.49 10.60
N GLY A 30 -24.64 14.89 10.07
CA GLY A 30 -24.55 16.02 9.15
C GLY A 30 -25.05 15.71 7.74
N ASN A 31 -25.30 16.75 6.95
CA ASN A 31 -25.38 16.59 5.51
C ASN A 31 -23.98 16.39 4.92
N HIS A 32 -23.87 15.94 3.65
CA HIS A 32 -22.59 15.59 3.02
C HIS A 32 -21.50 16.67 3.12
N THR A 33 -21.86 17.94 2.99
CA THR A 33 -20.89 19.04 3.11
C THR A 33 -20.37 19.16 4.54
N ARG A 34 -21.23 19.02 5.55
CA ARG A 34 -20.83 19.05 6.97
C ARG A 34 -20.02 17.82 7.34
N GLN A 35 -20.42 16.63 6.85
CA GLN A 35 -19.67 15.40 7.03
C GLN A 35 -18.26 15.52 6.45
N GLY A 36 -18.11 16.01 5.22
CA GLY A 36 -16.83 16.19 4.58
C GLY A 36 -15.93 17.19 5.31
N ASN A 37 -16.49 18.34 5.71
CA ASN A 37 -15.75 19.34 6.49
C ASN A 37 -15.32 18.79 7.86
N ALA A 38 -16.17 18.02 8.53
CA ALA A 38 -15.87 17.42 9.81
C ALA A 38 -14.77 16.35 9.69
N LEU A 39 -14.87 15.43 8.72
CA LEU A 39 -13.82 14.44 8.43
C LEU A 39 -12.47 15.11 8.13
N LYS A 40 -12.47 16.15 7.31
CA LYS A 40 -11.24 16.88 6.98
C LYS A 40 -10.67 17.62 8.19
N THR A 41 -11.52 18.17 9.05
CA THR A 41 -11.09 18.82 10.29
C THR A 41 -10.45 17.79 11.23
N LEU A 42 -11.08 16.64 11.43
CA LEU A 42 -10.52 15.54 12.24
C LEU A 42 -9.18 15.06 11.69
N GLU A 43 -9.08 14.83 10.36
CA GLU A 43 -7.85 14.39 9.70
C GLU A 43 -6.70 15.38 9.92
N VAL A 44 -6.94 16.68 9.64
CA VAL A 44 -5.92 17.72 9.78
C VAL A 44 -5.49 17.88 11.24
N HIS A 45 -6.46 17.88 12.17
CA HIS A 45 -6.18 17.97 13.58
C HIS A 45 -5.37 16.76 14.08
N PHE A 46 -5.76 15.56 13.68
CA PHE A 46 -5.08 14.32 14.03
C PHE A 46 -3.64 14.31 13.49
N LYS A 47 -3.44 14.64 12.20
CA LYS A 47 -2.10 14.76 11.60
C LYS A 47 -1.23 15.80 12.30
N ALA A 48 -1.81 16.93 12.71
CA ALA A 48 -1.10 17.97 13.45
C ALA A 48 -0.64 17.48 14.84
N LEU A 49 -1.45 16.68 15.52
CA LEU A 49 -1.05 16.04 16.78
C LEU A 49 0.06 15.01 16.55
N CYS A 50 -0.12 14.11 15.58
CA CYS A 50 0.85 13.04 15.29
C CYS A 50 2.20 13.56 14.78
N SER A 51 2.26 14.76 14.21
CA SER A 51 3.52 15.38 13.78
C SER A 51 4.43 15.84 14.91
N ARG A 52 3.93 15.89 16.15
CA ARG A 52 4.69 16.30 17.33
C ARG A 52 5.45 15.11 17.94
N ARG A 53 6.45 15.45 18.77
CA ARG A 53 7.14 14.44 19.59
C ARG A 53 6.42 14.27 20.92
N TRP A 54 6.08 13.07 21.26
CA TRP A 54 5.37 12.70 22.48
C TRP A 54 6.24 11.77 23.34
N VAL A 55 6.03 11.77 24.65
CA VAL A 55 6.69 10.84 25.58
C VAL A 55 5.98 9.50 25.53
N ASN A 56 4.66 9.52 25.60
CA ASN A 56 3.81 8.36 25.41
C ASN A 56 2.84 8.67 24.28
N PHE A 57 3.21 8.28 23.05
CA PHE A 57 2.51 8.70 21.83
C PHE A 57 1.01 8.48 21.90
N SER A 58 0.58 7.23 22.09
CA SER A 58 -0.85 6.89 22.02
C SER A 58 -1.65 7.59 23.13
N PHE A 59 -1.16 7.56 24.37
CA PHE A 59 -1.81 8.22 25.49
C PHE A 59 -1.91 9.74 25.30
N ASP A 60 -0.80 10.39 24.95
CA ASP A 60 -0.75 11.84 24.80
C ASP A 60 -1.63 12.33 23.65
N VAL A 61 -1.67 11.60 22.54
CA VAL A 61 -2.52 11.92 21.38
C VAL A 61 -3.99 11.76 21.75
N LEU A 62 -4.38 10.62 22.34
CA LEU A 62 -5.78 10.37 22.76
C LEU A 62 -6.25 11.40 23.78
N GLN A 63 -5.40 11.70 24.78
CA GLN A 63 -5.71 12.71 25.82
C GLN A 63 -6.03 14.09 25.23
N LEU A 64 -5.35 14.48 24.14
CA LEU A 64 -5.56 15.78 23.49
C LEU A 64 -6.65 15.74 22.41
N PHE A 65 -6.88 14.61 21.78
CA PHE A 65 -7.82 14.48 20.66
C PHE A 65 -9.26 14.36 21.14
N CYS A 66 -9.55 13.41 22.01
CA CYS A 66 -10.92 13.13 22.46
C CYS A 66 -11.09 12.97 23.98
N GLY A 67 -9.99 12.96 24.76
CA GLY A 67 -9.95 12.51 26.15
C GLY A 67 -9.65 11.03 26.23
N PHE A 68 -8.70 10.66 27.08
CA PHE A 68 -8.28 9.25 27.18
C PHE A 68 -9.40 8.34 27.71
N GLU A 69 -10.17 8.82 28.68
CA GLU A 69 -11.28 8.05 29.29
C GLU A 69 -12.45 7.87 28.30
N ASP A 70 -12.62 8.78 27.35
CA ASP A 70 -13.71 8.75 26.37
C ASP A 70 -13.27 8.16 25.01
N ALA A 71 -12.02 7.71 24.89
CA ALA A 71 -11.45 7.29 23.61
C ALA A 71 -12.18 6.09 22.98
N ASP A 72 -12.54 5.10 23.77
CA ASP A 72 -13.27 3.91 23.30
C ASP A 72 -14.62 4.31 22.68
N GLU A 73 -15.42 5.12 23.38
CA GLU A 73 -16.70 5.62 22.87
C GLU A 73 -16.51 6.47 21.61
N PHE A 74 -15.52 7.36 21.63
CA PHE A 74 -15.25 8.23 20.48
C PHE A 74 -14.91 7.41 19.22
N PHE A 75 -13.98 6.46 19.31
CA PHE A 75 -13.55 5.65 18.16
C PHE A 75 -14.62 4.66 17.73
N GLU A 76 -15.39 4.08 18.64
CA GLU A 76 -16.54 3.22 18.29
C GLU A 76 -17.52 3.98 17.40
N ARG A 77 -17.93 5.17 17.81
CA ARG A 77 -18.86 6.03 17.06
C ARG A 77 -18.24 6.49 15.74
N LEU A 78 -17.00 6.99 15.77
CA LEU A 78 -16.31 7.47 14.57
C LEU A 78 -16.17 6.38 13.51
N LEU A 79 -15.67 5.21 13.90
CA LEU A 79 -15.46 4.09 12.98
C LEU A 79 -16.78 3.46 12.52
N GLY A 80 -17.82 3.50 13.37
CA GLY A 80 -19.19 3.15 12.99
C GLY A 80 -19.75 4.06 11.90
N ALA A 81 -19.59 5.38 12.06
CA ALA A 81 -20.00 6.37 11.06
C ALA A 81 -19.15 6.24 9.76
N CYS A 82 -17.84 6.02 9.88
CA CYS A 82 -16.95 5.75 8.74
C CYS A 82 -17.41 4.53 7.95
N ARG A 83 -17.74 3.43 8.64
CA ARG A 83 -18.28 2.22 7.99
C ARG A 83 -19.56 2.54 7.23
N HIS A 84 -20.50 3.23 7.84
CA HIS A 84 -21.76 3.60 7.20
C HIS A 84 -21.54 4.45 5.93
N ILE A 85 -20.59 5.38 5.95
CA ILE A 85 -20.22 6.18 4.77
C ILE A 85 -19.60 5.31 3.68
N LEU A 86 -18.67 4.39 4.03
CA LEU A 86 -18.00 3.50 3.06
C LEU A 86 -18.98 2.55 2.38
N GLU A 87 -19.95 2.00 3.14
CA GLU A 87 -20.99 1.09 2.64
C GLU A 87 -22.13 1.81 1.91
N GLY A 88 -22.26 3.11 2.13
CA GLY A 88 -23.33 3.92 1.52
C GLY A 88 -23.20 4.05 0.00
N ILE A 89 -24.34 4.23 -0.67
CA ILE A 89 -24.39 4.47 -2.12
C ILE A 89 -24.18 5.97 -2.40
N GLY A 90 -23.19 6.30 -3.24
CA GLY A 90 -22.94 7.67 -3.70
C GLY A 90 -21.76 8.36 -2.96
N PHE A 91 -21.49 9.59 -3.35
CA PHE A 91 -20.47 10.49 -2.77
C PHE A 91 -19.06 9.89 -2.66
N PRO A 92 -18.40 9.58 -3.80
CA PRO A 92 -17.04 9.04 -3.81
C PRO A 92 -16.05 9.90 -3.03
N GLU A 93 -16.21 11.23 -3.07
CA GLU A 93 -15.35 12.19 -2.36
C GLU A 93 -15.43 12.00 -0.85
N LEU A 94 -16.63 11.73 -0.30
CA LEU A 94 -16.80 11.49 1.11
C LEU A 94 -16.16 10.16 1.55
N LYS A 95 -16.31 9.11 0.74
CA LYS A 95 -15.60 7.83 0.95
C LYS A 95 -14.09 8.04 0.94
N GLY A 96 -13.57 8.84 0.00
CA GLY A 96 -12.16 9.20 -0.06
C GLY A 96 -11.66 9.92 1.19
N MET A 97 -12.44 10.85 1.76
CA MET A 97 -12.10 11.54 3.00
C MET A 97 -12.05 10.60 4.22
N VAL A 98 -12.94 9.59 4.25
CA VAL A 98 -12.88 8.53 5.27
C VAL A 98 -11.58 7.74 5.13
N VAL A 99 -11.21 7.35 3.91
CA VAL A 99 -9.98 6.62 3.64
C VAL A 99 -8.75 7.45 4.05
N GLU A 100 -8.72 8.75 3.74
CA GLU A 100 -7.65 9.66 4.16
C GLU A 100 -7.53 9.77 5.69
N LEU A 101 -8.65 9.83 6.42
CA LEU A 101 -8.66 9.84 7.88
C LEU A 101 -8.16 8.50 8.46
N VAL A 102 -8.65 7.38 7.96
CA VAL A 102 -8.21 6.04 8.42
C VAL A 102 -6.73 5.82 8.09
N SER A 103 -6.25 6.26 6.92
CA SER A 103 -4.84 6.24 6.54
C SER A 103 -3.98 7.06 7.52
N ALA A 104 -4.48 8.24 7.95
CA ALA A 104 -3.81 9.06 8.94
C ALA A 104 -3.67 8.35 10.29
N ILE A 105 -4.69 7.59 10.72
CA ILE A 105 -4.66 6.81 11.97
C ILE A 105 -3.65 5.67 11.86
N VAL A 106 -3.66 4.92 10.75
CA VAL A 106 -2.73 3.80 10.52
C VAL A 106 -1.27 4.29 10.48
N THR A 107 -1.04 5.46 9.90
CA THR A 107 0.30 6.05 9.73
C THR A 107 0.67 7.06 10.83
N ALA A 108 -0.08 7.12 11.91
CA ALA A 108 0.07 8.09 12.98
C ALA A 108 1.45 8.06 13.64
N HIS A 109 2.07 6.90 13.72
CA HIS A 109 3.41 6.72 14.26
C HIS A 109 4.29 5.89 13.30
N LYS A 110 5.56 6.28 13.17
CA LYS A 110 6.52 5.61 12.29
C LYS A 110 6.85 4.17 12.71
N ASP A 111 6.83 3.90 14.01
CA ASP A 111 6.95 2.55 14.56
C ASP A 111 5.53 2.03 14.85
N LEU A 112 5.12 1.06 14.06
CA LEU A 112 3.81 0.44 14.19
C LEU A 112 3.57 -0.16 15.58
N ARG A 113 4.63 -0.58 16.28
CA ARG A 113 4.58 -1.14 17.64
C ARG A 113 4.20 -0.12 18.70
N GLN A 114 4.33 1.17 18.40
CA GLN A 114 4.00 2.27 19.30
C GLN A 114 2.68 2.97 18.88
N ASN A 115 1.98 2.42 17.89
CA ASN A 115 0.72 2.96 17.39
C ASN A 115 -0.47 2.12 17.89
N ASP A 116 -0.79 2.22 19.19
CA ASP A 116 -1.93 1.50 19.78
C ASP A 116 -3.28 1.95 19.20
N LEU A 117 -3.32 3.10 18.49
CA LEU A 117 -4.54 3.58 17.80
C LEU A 117 -5.03 2.61 16.72
N VAL A 118 -4.13 1.79 16.19
CA VAL A 118 -4.47 0.73 15.24
C VAL A 118 -5.39 -0.33 15.87
N GLU A 119 -5.33 -0.53 17.17
CA GLU A 119 -6.19 -1.50 17.86
C GLU A 119 -7.67 -1.15 17.76
N PHE A 120 -8.03 0.14 17.74
CA PHE A 120 -9.41 0.56 17.47
C PHE A 120 -9.89 0.10 16.08
N LEU A 121 -9.03 0.20 15.05
CA LEU A 121 -9.34 -0.24 13.70
C LEU A 121 -9.49 -1.77 13.61
N LEU A 122 -8.72 -2.52 14.38
CA LEU A 122 -8.86 -3.98 14.46
C LEU A 122 -10.13 -4.39 15.19
N THR A 123 -10.48 -3.70 16.30
CA THR A 123 -11.66 -3.97 17.10
C THR A 123 -12.95 -3.65 16.32
N HIS A 124 -13.01 -2.52 15.66
CA HIS A 124 -14.21 -2.06 14.93
C HIS A 124 -14.26 -2.45 13.46
N ASN A 125 -13.37 -3.28 13.03
CA ASN A 125 -13.29 -3.97 11.72
C ASN A 125 -13.97 -3.27 10.52
N LEU A 126 -13.19 -2.53 9.73
CA LEU A 126 -13.62 -1.89 8.49
C LEU A 126 -13.28 -2.72 7.23
N SER A 127 -12.76 -3.94 7.38
CA SER A 127 -12.15 -4.68 6.27
C SER A 127 -13.07 -4.85 5.06
N GLN A 128 -14.31 -5.29 5.30
CA GLN A 128 -15.27 -5.52 4.22
C GLN A 128 -15.67 -4.20 3.54
N ALA A 129 -15.93 -3.15 4.31
CA ALA A 129 -16.29 -1.84 3.79
C ALA A 129 -15.16 -1.22 2.95
N LEU A 130 -13.91 -1.36 3.40
CA LEU A 130 -12.73 -0.90 2.65
C LEU A 130 -12.51 -1.68 1.35
N LEU A 131 -12.68 -3.00 1.37
CA LEU A 131 -12.54 -3.83 0.18
C LEU A 131 -13.62 -3.50 -0.86
N GLN A 132 -14.86 -3.31 -0.42
CA GLN A 132 -15.96 -2.90 -1.29
C GLN A 132 -15.71 -1.50 -1.88
N CYS A 133 -15.27 -0.56 -1.04
CA CYS A 133 -14.94 0.79 -1.48
C CYS A 133 -13.78 0.80 -2.49
N LEU A 134 -12.76 -0.04 -2.32
CA LEU A 134 -11.67 -0.19 -3.28
C LEU A 134 -12.18 -0.68 -4.63
N ALA A 135 -13.11 -1.65 -4.64
CA ALA A 135 -13.73 -2.16 -5.87
C ALA A 135 -14.48 -1.07 -6.65
N GLU A 136 -15.05 -0.08 -5.96
CA GLU A 136 -15.76 1.04 -6.57
C GLU A 136 -14.83 2.19 -6.98
N SER A 137 -13.75 2.43 -6.24
CA SER A 137 -12.91 3.64 -6.32
C SER A 137 -11.54 3.44 -6.97
N TRP A 138 -11.20 2.27 -7.48
CA TRP A 138 -9.87 1.96 -8.08
C TRP A 138 -9.44 2.93 -9.20
N ARG A 139 -10.38 3.70 -9.80
CA ARG A 139 -10.08 4.73 -10.81
C ARG A 139 -9.43 5.98 -10.22
N ASN A 140 -9.51 6.20 -8.91
CA ASN A 140 -8.86 7.31 -8.23
C ASN A 140 -7.55 6.86 -7.60
N TYR A 141 -6.45 7.09 -8.30
CA TYR A 141 -5.10 6.64 -7.91
C TYR A 141 -4.70 7.01 -6.48
N ARG A 142 -5.05 8.22 -6.03
CA ARG A 142 -4.69 8.68 -4.69
C ARG A 142 -5.30 7.79 -3.61
N TRP A 143 -6.58 7.46 -3.74
CA TRP A 143 -7.27 6.63 -2.76
C TRP A 143 -6.88 5.17 -2.84
N VAL A 144 -6.50 4.69 -4.03
CA VAL A 144 -6.01 3.32 -4.20
C VAL A 144 -4.79 3.05 -3.33
N LEU A 145 -3.84 3.96 -3.28
CA LEU A 145 -2.65 3.82 -2.44
C LEU A 145 -3.02 3.76 -0.95
N ASP A 146 -3.87 4.69 -0.49
CA ASP A 146 -4.32 4.73 0.91
C ASP A 146 -5.08 3.45 1.29
N HIS A 147 -5.98 2.95 0.43
CA HIS A 147 -6.67 1.67 0.65
C HIS A 147 -5.68 0.50 0.80
N MET A 148 -4.74 0.37 -0.14
CA MET A 148 -3.75 -0.70 -0.10
C MET A 148 -2.85 -0.59 1.12
N LEU A 149 -2.48 0.63 1.52
CA LEU A 149 -1.70 0.89 2.74
C LEU A 149 -2.47 0.46 4.00
N ILE A 150 -3.73 0.87 4.13
CA ILE A 150 -4.57 0.50 5.27
C ILE A 150 -4.74 -1.02 5.34
N ILE A 151 -5.20 -1.63 4.25
CA ILE A 151 -5.50 -3.06 4.21
C ILE A 151 -4.24 -3.89 4.49
N SER A 152 -3.10 -3.58 3.83
CA SER A 152 -1.87 -4.32 4.03
C SER A 152 -1.30 -4.18 5.43
N THR A 153 -1.31 -2.95 5.99
CA THR A 153 -0.79 -2.70 7.34
C THR A 153 -1.63 -3.41 8.39
N LEU A 154 -2.95 -3.31 8.30
CA LEU A 154 -3.86 -3.94 9.26
C LEU A 154 -3.84 -5.47 9.13
N ALA A 155 -3.69 -6.02 7.91
CA ALA A 155 -3.57 -7.46 7.71
C ALA A 155 -2.31 -8.05 8.36
N VAL A 156 -1.20 -7.33 8.41
CA VAL A 156 0.06 -7.84 8.98
C VAL A 156 0.29 -7.42 10.43
N TYR A 157 -0.52 -6.52 10.99
CA TYR A 157 -0.28 -5.87 12.29
C TYR A 157 -0.03 -6.87 13.43
N GLY A 158 -0.94 -7.81 13.64
CA GLY A 158 -0.83 -8.77 14.73
C GLY A 158 0.40 -9.67 14.61
N ARG A 159 0.77 -10.06 13.37
CA ARG A 159 1.98 -10.84 13.08
C ARG A 159 3.24 -10.03 13.31
N ALA A 160 3.26 -8.78 12.88
CA ALA A 160 4.40 -7.88 13.07
C ALA A 160 4.71 -7.65 14.56
N LEU A 161 3.69 -7.67 15.42
CA LEU A 161 3.85 -7.55 16.87
C LEU A 161 4.12 -8.90 17.58
N GLY A 162 3.98 -10.03 16.88
CA GLY A 162 4.09 -11.35 17.49
C GLY A 162 2.93 -11.70 18.46
N ILE A 163 1.80 -10.98 18.35
CA ILE A 163 0.61 -11.17 19.20
C ILE A 163 -0.29 -12.29 18.64
N GLU A 164 -0.28 -12.47 17.32
CA GLU A 164 -1.07 -13.53 16.69
C GLU A 164 -0.58 -14.92 17.12
N LYS A 165 -1.48 -15.68 17.72
CA LYS A 165 -1.23 -17.10 17.97
C LYS A 165 -1.29 -17.88 16.67
N ALA A 166 -0.51 -18.94 16.54
CA ALA A 166 -0.56 -19.82 15.39
C ALA A 166 -2.00 -20.30 15.13
N GLY A 167 -2.50 -20.02 13.92
CA GLY A 167 -3.85 -20.37 13.47
C GLY A 167 -4.94 -19.31 13.70
N THR A 168 -4.65 -18.18 14.36
CA THR A 168 -5.58 -17.05 14.44
C THR A 168 -5.15 -15.96 13.47
N CYS A 169 -6.10 -15.48 12.67
CA CYS A 169 -5.88 -14.35 11.77
C CYS A 169 -6.77 -13.19 12.20
N ASN A 170 -6.28 -11.95 12.04
CA ASN A 170 -7.13 -10.80 12.25
C ASN A 170 -8.21 -10.68 11.15
N ALA A 171 -9.19 -9.79 11.36
CA ALA A 171 -10.32 -9.63 10.46
C ALA A 171 -9.91 -9.21 9.04
N TYR A 172 -8.85 -8.41 8.88
CA TYR A 172 -8.36 -7.94 7.58
C TYR A 172 -7.68 -9.06 6.80
N THR A 173 -6.83 -9.86 7.44
CA THR A 173 -6.25 -11.06 6.84
C THR A 173 -7.35 -12.05 6.46
N THR A 174 -8.33 -12.26 7.34
CA THR A 174 -9.47 -13.15 7.07
C THR A 174 -10.30 -12.66 5.89
N ALA A 175 -10.55 -11.36 5.78
CA ALA A 175 -11.27 -10.78 4.65
C ALA A 175 -10.53 -10.99 3.32
N LEU A 176 -9.22 -10.72 3.26
CA LEU A 176 -8.40 -10.96 2.07
C LEU A 176 -8.38 -12.43 1.65
N ARG A 177 -8.32 -13.36 2.61
CA ARG A 177 -8.29 -14.81 2.36
C ARG A 177 -9.60 -15.34 1.82
N ASN A 178 -10.71 -14.81 2.29
CA ASN A 178 -12.05 -15.38 2.04
C ASN A 178 -12.86 -14.61 1.00
N VAL A 179 -12.37 -13.48 0.51
CA VAL A 179 -13.07 -12.73 -0.52
C VAL A 179 -13.20 -13.57 -1.80
N SER A 180 -14.43 -13.73 -2.27
CA SER A 180 -14.79 -14.48 -3.49
C SER A 180 -15.62 -13.65 -4.48
N GLN A 181 -15.99 -12.44 -4.09
CA GLN A 181 -16.75 -11.51 -4.94
C GLN A 181 -15.86 -11.00 -6.07
N GLU A 182 -16.29 -11.24 -7.31
CA GLU A 182 -15.50 -10.95 -8.50
C GLU A 182 -15.13 -9.47 -8.60
N GLU A 183 -16.03 -8.56 -8.25
CA GLU A 183 -15.81 -7.12 -8.30
C GLU A 183 -14.70 -6.69 -7.32
N ILE A 184 -14.67 -7.27 -6.12
CA ILE A 184 -13.62 -6.96 -5.11
C ILE A 184 -12.29 -7.54 -5.54
N LEU A 185 -12.27 -8.79 -6.02
CA LEU A 185 -11.05 -9.43 -6.54
C LEU A 185 -10.48 -8.64 -7.73
N GLN A 186 -11.33 -8.22 -8.65
CA GLN A 186 -10.95 -7.39 -9.79
C GLN A 186 -10.43 -6.01 -9.34
N GLY A 187 -11.04 -5.42 -8.32
CA GLY A 187 -10.58 -4.18 -7.70
C GLY A 187 -9.18 -4.32 -7.09
N LEU A 188 -8.95 -5.34 -6.29
CA LEU A 188 -7.63 -5.66 -5.71
C LEU A 188 -6.56 -5.91 -6.78
N TYR A 189 -6.89 -6.72 -7.79
CA TYR A 189 -6.00 -7.01 -8.92
C TYR A 189 -5.64 -5.73 -9.69
N THR A 190 -6.63 -4.92 -10.01
CA THR A 190 -6.43 -3.67 -10.76
C THR A 190 -5.65 -2.65 -9.96
N ALA A 191 -5.94 -2.51 -8.67
CA ALA A 191 -5.22 -1.63 -7.76
C ALA A 191 -3.74 -2.02 -7.65
N ALA A 192 -3.45 -3.30 -7.43
CA ALA A 192 -2.08 -3.81 -7.38
C ALA A 192 -1.35 -3.59 -8.72
N THR A 193 -2.01 -3.92 -9.84
CA THR A 193 -1.46 -3.71 -11.19
C THR A 193 -1.11 -2.24 -11.42
N LEU A 194 -2.01 -1.32 -11.07
CA LEU A 194 -1.84 0.11 -11.27
C LEU A 194 -0.61 0.63 -10.51
N LEU A 195 -0.53 0.32 -9.21
CA LEU A 195 0.56 0.79 -8.34
C LEU A 195 1.91 0.21 -8.75
N LEU A 196 1.97 -1.09 -9.06
CA LEU A 196 3.21 -1.73 -9.48
C LEU A 196 3.66 -1.25 -10.85
N SER A 197 2.74 -1.07 -11.80
CA SER A 197 3.06 -0.56 -13.14
C SER A 197 3.52 0.90 -13.10
N ASP A 198 2.87 1.75 -12.30
CA ASP A 198 3.29 3.14 -12.12
C ASP A 198 4.70 3.22 -11.53
N TRP A 199 4.99 2.38 -10.54
CA TRP A 199 6.34 2.30 -9.97
C TRP A 199 7.37 1.82 -11.01
N CYS A 200 7.06 0.77 -11.78
CA CYS A 200 7.94 0.29 -12.85
C CYS A 200 8.22 1.38 -13.89
N ASN A 201 7.18 2.05 -14.37
CA ASN A 201 7.30 3.12 -15.34
C ASN A 201 8.17 4.26 -14.82
N PHE A 202 7.90 4.70 -13.59
CA PHE A 202 8.67 5.75 -12.93
C PHE A 202 10.17 5.40 -12.86
N VAL A 203 10.50 4.18 -12.43
CA VAL A 203 11.92 3.76 -12.34
C VAL A 203 12.53 3.65 -13.73
N CYS A 204 11.83 3.09 -14.69
CA CYS A 204 12.31 2.96 -16.07
C CYS A 204 12.58 4.32 -16.73
N GLU A 205 11.69 5.30 -16.57
CA GLU A 205 11.88 6.67 -17.07
C GLU A 205 13.11 7.34 -16.47
N ASN A 206 13.31 7.15 -15.15
CA ASN A 206 14.45 7.77 -14.46
C ASN A 206 15.78 7.04 -14.72
N LEU A 207 15.77 5.72 -14.95
CA LEU A 207 16.96 4.97 -15.34
C LEU A 207 17.44 5.35 -16.76
N GLN A 208 16.52 5.72 -17.64
CA GLN A 208 16.87 6.19 -19.00
C GLN A 208 17.44 7.61 -19.00
N ALA A 209 17.06 8.44 -18.01
CA ALA A 209 17.45 9.85 -17.97
C ALA A 209 18.87 10.10 -17.43
N GLU A 210 19.40 9.21 -16.57
CA GLU A 210 20.71 9.44 -15.92
C GLU A 210 21.45 8.12 -15.62
N THR A 211 22.66 7.97 -16.15
CA THR A 211 23.60 6.87 -15.83
C THR A 211 24.07 6.84 -14.35
N GLY A 212 23.68 7.82 -13.53
CA GLY A 212 23.97 7.90 -12.08
C GLY A 212 22.75 7.74 -11.18
N PHE A 213 21.58 7.51 -11.74
CA PHE A 213 20.30 7.57 -11.02
C PHE A 213 20.13 6.46 -9.95
N LEU A 214 20.56 5.23 -10.23
CA LEU A 214 20.47 4.13 -9.23
C LEU A 214 21.27 4.43 -7.98
N SER A 215 22.44 5.05 -8.10
CA SER A 215 23.22 5.46 -6.92
C SER A 215 22.52 6.58 -6.14
N SER A 216 21.78 7.46 -6.82
CA SER A 216 20.94 8.48 -6.20
C SER A 216 19.68 7.88 -5.58
N LEU A 217 19.05 6.92 -6.24
CA LEU A 217 17.91 6.14 -5.77
C LEU A 217 18.25 5.37 -4.48
N ILE A 218 19.40 4.69 -4.45
CA ILE A 218 19.89 3.96 -3.28
C ILE A 218 20.17 4.92 -2.12
N LYS A 219 20.78 6.08 -2.38
CA LYS A 219 20.99 7.12 -1.37
C LYS A 219 19.68 7.68 -0.82
N VAL A 220 18.66 7.83 -1.66
CA VAL A 220 17.33 8.31 -1.26
C VAL A 220 16.62 7.26 -0.41
N VAL A 221 16.65 5.99 -0.79
CA VAL A 221 16.02 4.90 -0.01
C VAL A 221 16.75 4.68 1.32
N SER A 222 18.10 4.70 1.36
CA SER A 222 18.84 4.62 2.62
C SER A 222 18.55 5.82 3.51
N LYS A 223 18.51 7.02 2.94
CA LYS A 223 18.18 8.24 3.66
C LYS A 223 16.71 8.27 4.13
N ALA A 224 15.78 7.67 3.38
CA ALA A 224 14.38 7.53 3.80
C ALA A 224 14.23 6.51 4.94
N ALA A 225 14.94 5.40 4.90
CA ALA A 225 15.00 4.45 6.02
C ALA A 225 15.58 5.08 7.29
N ASP A 226 16.58 5.95 7.14
CA ASP A 226 17.18 6.71 8.24
C ASP A 226 16.33 7.93 8.65
N THR A 227 15.53 8.50 7.75
CA THR A 227 14.81 9.79 7.90
C THR A 227 13.31 9.63 8.23
N ILE A 228 12.79 8.40 8.35
CA ILE A 228 11.49 8.20 9.02
C ILE A 228 11.48 8.83 10.44
N GLY A 229 12.55 9.46 10.81
CA GLY A 229 12.76 10.11 12.08
C GLY A 229 12.84 11.62 12.17
N VAL A 230 13.11 12.41 11.17
CA VAL A 230 13.06 13.92 11.24
C VAL A 230 13.40 14.53 9.88
N LEU A 231 12.52 15.34 9.32
CA LEU A 231 12.85 16.29 8.26
C LEU A 231 13.30 17.61 8.90
N PRO A 232 14.58 18.02 8.83
CA PRO A 232 14.99 19.36 9.19
C PRO A 232 14.49 20.37 8.14
N GLU A 233 14.08 21.53 8.59
CA GLU A 233 13.49 22.62 7.79
C GLU A 233 14.39 23.20 6.68
N VAL A 234 15.64 22.81 6.58
CA VAL A 234 16.65 23.37 5.68
C VAL A 234 16.64 22.73 4.28
N MET A 235 15.81 21.70 4.02
CA MET A 235 15.81 20.97 2.74
C MET A 235 14.62 21.27 1.83
N LYS A 236 13.97 22.44 1.94
CA LYS A 236 12.75 22.74 1.18
C LYS A 236 12.95 22.95 -0.33
N GLU A 237 14.10 23.35 -0.81
CA GLU A 237 14.31 23.62 -2.25
C GLU A 237 14.84 22.39 -3.03
N ASP A 238 15.63 21.50 -2.41
CA ASP A 238 16.02 20.23 -3.02
C ASP A 238 15.01 19.09 -2.74
N ALA A 239 14.10 19.32 -1.80
CA ALA A 239 13.12 18.33 -1.33
C ALA A 239 11.97 18.08 -2.31
N GLU A 240 11.63 19.01 -3.21
CA GLU A 240 10.54 18.77 -4.17
C GLU A 240 10.87 17.65 -5.18
N LYS A 241 12.12 17.57 -5.64
CA LYS A 241 12.54 16.46 -6.50
C LYS A 241 12.88 15.18 -5.72
N SER A 242 13.56 15.31 -4.56
CA SER A 242 13.97 14.17 -3.73
C SER A 242 12.81 13.57 -2.92
N GLY A 243 11.87 14.39 -2.44
CA GLY A 243 10.69 13.95 -1.71
C GLY A 243 9.73 13.12 -2.57
N SER A 244 9.59 13.45 -3.84
CA SER A 244 8.81 12.68 -4.80
C SER A 244 9.36 11.26 -4.98
N LEU A 245 10.67 11.08 -5.04
CA LEU A 245 11.32 9.78 -5.19
C LEU A 245 11.16 8.89 -3.95
N THR A 246 11.46 9.43 -2.77
CA THR A 246 11.34 8.72 -1.49
C THR A 246 9.90 8.28 -1.25
N GLN A 247 8.94 9.15 -1.51
CA GLN A 247 7.54 8.86 -1.32
C GLN A 247 7.04 7.75 -2.26
N ARG A 248 7.54 7.70 -3.50
CA ARG A 248 7.20 6.66 -4.47
C ARG A 248 7.81 5.29 -4.14
N PHE A 249 8.96 5.24 -3.47
CA PHE A 249 9.50 3.96 -2.97
C PHE A 249 8.67 3.36 -1.85
N LEU A 250 8.15 4.17 -0.94
CA LEU A 250 7.26 3.70 0.12
C LEU A 250 5.95 3.11 -0.43
N VAL A 251 5.56 3.48 -1.64
CA VAL A 251 4.38 2.98 -2.35
C VAL A 251 4.48 1.49 -2.73
N LEU A 252 5.68 0.91 -2.80
CA LEU A 252 5.87 -0.47 -3.25
C LEU A 252 5.45 -1.52 -2.21
N GLY A 253 5.63 -1.22 -0.92
CA GLY A 253 5.30 -2.15 0.16
C GLY A 253 3.83 -2.57 0.20
N PRO A 254 2.87 -1.64 0.23
CA PRO A 254 1.46 -1.96 0.32
C PRO A 254 0.95 -2.92 -0.77
N PRO A 255 1.15 -2.70 -2.08
CA PRO A 255 0.68 -3.63 -3.09
C PRO A 255 1.37 -5.00 -3.02
N LEU A 256 2.67 -5.06 -2.70
CA LEU A 256 3.36 -6.34 -2.57
C LEU A 256 2.87 -7.15 -1.37
N LEU A 257 2.64 -6.51 -0.22
CA LEU A 257 2.09 -7.17 0.97
C LEU A 257 0.66 -7.66 0.73
N THR A 258 -0.19 -6.83 0.11
CA THR A 258 -1.56 -7.25 -0.24
C THR A 258 -1.55 -8.41 -1.23
N LEU A 259 -0.68 -8.36 -2.25
CA LEU A 259 -0.52 -9.47 -3.19
C LEU A 259 -0.04 -10.74 -2.49
N TYR A 260 0.89 -10.63 -1.54
CA TYR A 260 1.34 -11.78 -0.75
C TYR A 260 0.18 -12.45 0.00
N GLU A 261 -0.66 -11.67 0.69
CA GLU A 261 -1.82 -12.23 1.39
C GLU A 261 -2.83 -12.88 0.43
N CYS A 262 -3.09 -12.24 -0.72
CA CYS A 262 -4.00 -12.78 -1.73
C CYS A 262 -3.44 -14.04 -2.39
N VAL A 263 -2.20 -14.00 -2.88
CA VAL A 263 -1.56 -15.13 -3.60
C VAL A 263 -1.36 -16.33 -2.68
N ASN A 264 -0.98 -16.09 -1.41
CA ASN A 264 -0.69 -17.17 -0.47
C ASN A 264 -1.95 -17.88 0.06
N HIS A 265 -3.09 -17.21 0.08
CA HIS A 265 -4.25 -17.72 0.82
C HIS A 265 -5.58 -17.66 0.09
N ASN A 266 -5.67 -16.99 -1.06
CA ASN A 266 -6.94 -16.81 -1.78
C ASN A 266 -6.89 -17.47 -3.16
N ARG A 267 -7.54 -18.62 -3.29
CA ARG A 267 -7.59 -19.38 -4.54
C ARG A 267 -8.29 -18.61 -5.67
N TYR A 268 -9.38 -17.90 -5.36
CA TYR A 268 -10.12 -17.12 -6.36
C TYR A 268 -9.26 -15.99 -6.96
N PHE A 269 -8.38 -15.40 -6.14
CA PHE A 269 -7.43 -14.40 -6.64
C PHE A 269 -6.37 -15.00 -7.57
N LEU A 270 -5.87 -16.20 -7.26
CA LEU A 270 -4.94 -16.92 -8.14
C LEU A 270 -5.60 -17.27 -9.48
N ASP A 271 -6.84 -17.76 -9.45
CA ASP A 271 -7.60 -18.06 -10.66
C ASP A 271 -7.79 -16.80 -11.53
N LEU A 272 -8.13 -15.67 -10.92
CA LEU A 272 -8.22 -14.38 -11.61
C LEU A 272 -6.87 -13.96 -12.22
N LEU A 273 -5.79 -14.09 -11.47
CA LEU A 273 -4.44 -13.74 -11.92
C LEU A 273 -4.03 -14.55 -13.16
N VAL A 274 -4.35 -15.85 -13.18
CA VAL A 274 -4.08 -16.73 -14.32
C VAL A 274 -4.94 -16.37 -15.52
N GLN A 275 -6.24 -16.06 -15.30
CA GLN A 275 -7.20 -15.72 -16.35
C GLN A 275 -6.94 -14.34 -16.98
N ALA A 276 -6.40 -13.38 -16.23
CA ALA A 276 -6.12 -12.02 -16.71
C ALA A 276 -5.14 -11.95 -17.88
N GLY A 277 -4.39 -13.03 -18.15
CA GLY A 277 -3.53 -13.19 -19.33
C GLY A 277 -4.22 -13.84 -20.53
N SER A 278 -5.49 -14.27 -20.38
CA SER A 278 -6.23 -14.86 -21.48
C SER A 278 -6.92 -13.78 -22.32
N PRO A 279 -6.94 -13.89 -23.67
CA PRO A 279 -7.66 -12.93 -24.49
C PRO A 279 -9.14 -12.99 -24.11
N ILE A 280 -9.73 -11.83 -23.83
CA ILE A 280 -11.18 -11.68 -23.67
C ILE A 280 -11.80 -12.17 -24.97
N SER A 281 -12.57 -13.23 -24.88
CA SER A 281 -13.35 -13.79 -25.99
C SER A 281 -14.44 -12.79 -26.39
N SER A 282 -14.05 -11.73 -27.11
CA SER A 282 -15.00 -10.98 -27.92
C SER A 282 -15.37 -11.88 -29.10
N SER A 283 -16.59 -12.33 -29.11
CA SER A 283 -17.27 -13.11 -30.13
C SER A 283 -16.95 -12.61 -31.55
N SER A 284 -16.00 -13.21 -32.23
CA SER A 284 -15.92 -13.19 -33.70
C SER A 284 -15.03 -14.34 -34.17
N THR A 285 -15.67 -15.23 -34.89
CA THR A 285 -15.18 -16.31 -35.71
C THR A 285 -13.91 -15.92 -36.49
N SER A 286 -12.74 -16.33 -36.03
CA SER A 286 -11.57 -16.41 -36.91
C SER A 286 -10.54 -17.36 -36.30
N THR A 287 -10.29 -18.46 -37.03
CA THR A 287 -9.13 -19.36 -37.06
C THR A 287 -8.30 -19.50 -35.80
N GLU A 288 -8.34 -20.67 -35.21
CA GLU A 288 -7.69 -21.17 -33.99
C GLU A 288 -6.15 -21.15 -33.99
N ASP A 289 -5.50 -20.55 -34.96
CA ASP A 289 -4.03 -20.51 -35.06
C ASP A 289 -3.48 -19.16 -34.64
N SER A 290 -2.77 -19.16 -33.50
CA SER A 290 -1.73 -18.18 -33.11
C SER A 290 -2.14 -16.94 -32.32
N GLN A 291 -3.14 -16.93 -31.46
CA GLN A 291 -3.20 -15.84 -30.47
C GLN A 291 -2.19 -16.12 -29.34
N SER A 292 -1.02 -15.51 -29.47
CA SER A 292 -0.03 -15.43 -28.39
C SER A 292 -0.70 -14.85 -27.15
N ARG A 293 -0.83 -15.65 -26.08
CA ARG A 293 -1.38 -15.19 -24.81
C ARG A 293 -0.38 -14.22 -24.19
N ARG A 294 -0.88 -13.08 -23.71
CA ARG A 294 -0.06 -12.10 -22.99
C ARG A 294 0.20 -12.56 -21.56
N LEU A 295 1.36 -12.17 -21.03
CA LEU A 295 1.62 -12.34 -19.60
C LEU A 295 0.68 -11.44 -18.80
N PRO A 296 0.04 -11.95 -17.71
CA PRO A 296 -0.77 -11.10 -16.83
C PRO A 296 -0.01 -9.85 -16.39
N PRO A 297 -0.63 -8.66 -16.41
CA PRO A 297 0.04 -7.38 -16.08
C PRO A 297 0.75 -7.38 -14.72
N VAL A 298 0.14 -7.99 -13.68
CA VAL A 298 0.77 -8.12 -12.35
C VAL A 298 2.07 -8.92 -12.44
N LEU A 299 2.07 -10.06 -13.16
CA LEU A 299 3.27 -10.90 -13.33
C LEU A 299 4.34 -10.16 -14.15
N SER A 300 3.93 -9.39 -15.16
CA SER A 300 4.83 -8.52 -15.93
C SER A 300 5.52 -7.51 -15.02
N SER A 301 4.75 -6.81 -14.18
CA SER A 301 5.29 -5.84 -13.21
C SER A 301 6.20 -6.51 -12.19
N LEU A 302 5.83 -7.69 -11.67
CA LEU A 302 6.68 -8.45 -10.74
C LEU A 302 8.01 -8.88 -11.38
N LEU A 303 8.01 -9.31 -12.64
CA LEU A 303 9.26 -9.63 -13.39
C LEU A 303 10.15 -8.40 -13.53
N THR A 304 9.56 -7.28 -13.96
CA THR A 304 10.30 -6.00 -14.09
C THR A 304 10.90 -5.58 -12.75
N LEU A 305 10.10 -5.57 -11.67
CA LEU A 305 10.57 -5.26 -10.32
C LEU A 305 11.72 -6.18 -9.88
N THR A 306 11.56 -7.48 -10.11
CA THR A 306 12.57 -8.48 -9.76
C THR A 306 13.88 -8.21 -10.49
N SER A 307 13.83 -7.88 -11.80
CA SER A 307 15.01 -7.57 -12.60
C SER A 307 15.75 -6.30 -12.16
N ILE A 308 15.03 -5.34 -11.58
CA ILE A 308 15.58 -4.07 -11.14
C ILE A 308 16.14 -4.18 -9.70
N LEU A 309 15.40 -4.83 -8.80
CA LEU A 309 15.73 -4.81 -7.37
C LEU A 309 16.74 -5.90 -6.97
N LEU A 310 16.65 -7.12 -7.52
CA LEU A 310 17.53 -8.21 -7.14
C LEU A 310 19.03 -7.97 -7.42
N PRO A 311 19.43 -7.32 -8.51
CA PRO A 311 20.85 -7.04 -8.74
C PRO A 311 21.44 -6.00 -7.78
N ASP A 312 20.62 -5.21 -7.09
CA ASP A 312 21.08 -4.14 -6.21
C ASP A 312 20.55 -4.24 -4.77
N VAL A 313 21.04 -5.21 -4.02
CA VAL A 313 20.60 -5.52 -2.64
C VAL A 313 21.45 -4.78 -1.58
N LYS A 314 21.98 -3.60 -1.89
CA LYS A 314 22.91 -2.91 -0.97
C LYS A 314 22.23 -2.23 0.20
N THR A 315 20.95 -1.88 0.09
CA THR A 315 20.23 -1.18 1.17
C THR A 315 19.32 -2.14 1.94
N PRO A 316 19.11 -1.94 3.26
CA PRO A 316 18.17 -2.75 4.04
C PRO A 316 16.75 -2.76 3.47
N ALA A 317 16.29 -1.62 2.92
CA ALA A 317 14.97 -1.53 2.29
C ALA A 317 14.87 -2.39 1.03
N ASN A 318 15.90 -2.35 0.14
CA ASN A 318 15.94 -3.22 -1.05
C ASN A 318 16.00 -4.69 -0.66
N GLN A 319 16.73 -5.04 0.41
CA GLN A 319 16.76 -6.41 0.92
C GLN A 319 15.36 -6.91 1.29
N LEU A 320 14.58 -6.10 2.00
CA LEU A 320 13.20 -6.44 2.38
C LEU A 320 12.31 -6.62 1.15
N TYR A 321 12.36 -5.72 0.16
CA TYR A 321 11.59 -5.87 -1.07
C TYR A 321 12.03 -7.08 -1.89
N CYS A 322 13.33 -7.37 -1.98
CA CYS A 322 13.84 -8.57 -2.64
C CYS A 322 13.35 -9.84 -1.95
N GLN A 323 13.40 -9.89 -0.61
CA GLN A 323 12.86 -11.03 0.16
C GLN A 323 11.37 -11.21 -0.11
N LEU A 324 10.58 -10.13 -0.07
CA LEU A 324 9.15 -10.19 -0.33
C LEU A 324 8.83 -10.65 -1.76
N LEU A 325 9.59 -10.17 -2.76
CA LEU A 325 9.46 -10.63 -4.15
C LEU A 325 9.79 -12.12 -4.30
N LEU A 326 10.86 -12.59 -3.66
CA LEU A 326 11.22 -14.01 -3.69
C LEU A 326 10.16 -14.89 -3.02
N ILE A 327 9.58 -14.42 -1.91
CA ILE A 327 8.47 -15.12 -1.25
C ILE A 327 7.23 -15.16 -2.17
N LEU A 328 6.89 -14.05 -2.83
CA LEU A 328 5.79 -14.00 -3.81
C LEU A 328 6.03 -14.99 -4.97
N TRP A 329 7.23 -15.01 -5.55
CA TRP A 329 7.58 -15.97 -6.60
C TRP A 329 7.50 -17.42 -6.12
N ARG A 330 7.89 -17.68 -4.86
CA ARG A 330 7.73 -18.99 -4.25
C ARG A 330 6.25 -19.37 -4.14
N CYS A 331 5.39 -18.50 -3.62
CA CYS A 331 3.95 -18.77 -3.53
C CYS A 331 3.33 -19.06 -4.91
N LEU A 332 3.72 -18.27 -5.94
CA LEU A 332 3.28 -18.48 -7.31
C LEU A 332 3.79 -19.80 -7.91
N ALA A 333 4.99 -20.24 -7.51
CA ALA A 333 5.58 -21.51 -7.97
C ALA A 333 5.00 -22.75 -7.26
N GLU A 334 4.31 -22.56 -6.14
CA GLU A 334 3.58 -23.63 -5.44
C GLU A 334 2.21 -23.92 -6.08
N ASP A 335 1.71 -23.02 -6.96
CA ASP A 335 0.44 -23.18 -7.68
C ASP A 335 0.65 -23.69 -9.10
N GLU A 336 0.04 -24.84 -9.45
CA GLU A 336 0.23 -25.51 -10.74
C GLU A 336 -0.23 -24.68 -11.94
N GLU A 337 -1.29 -23.89 -11.79
CA GLU A 337 -1.81 -23.05 -12.87
C GLU A 337 -0.92 -21.83 -13.13
N CYS A 338 -0.42 -21.20 -12.07
CA CYS A 338 0.58 -20.13 -12.18
C CYS A 338 1.87 -20.65 -12.81
N VAL A 339 2.35 -21.82 -12.39
CA VAL A 339 3.50 -22.50 -13.01
C VAL A 339 3.24 -22.75 -14.50
N SER A 340 2.07 -23.24 -14.86
CA SER A 340 1.68 -23.44 -16.26
C SER A 340 1.77 -22.15 -17.08
N VAL A 341 1.37 -20.99 -16.53
CA VAL A 341 1.53 -19.69 -17.19
C VAL A 341 2.99 -19.32 -17.39
N LEU A 342 3.84 -19.54 -16.38
CA LEU A 342 5.27 -19.21 -16.45
C LEU A 342 6.05 -20.09 -17.45
N PHE A 343 5.62 -21.33 -17.66
CA PHE A 343 6.25 -22.27 -18.57
C PHE A 343 5.65 -22.29 -19.99
N ARG A 344 4.58 -21.56 -20.27
CA ARG A 344 3.96 -21.51 -21.60
C ARG A 344 4.93 -20.96 -22.65
N PRO A 345 5.23 -21.73 -23.73
CA PRO A 345 6.29 -21.37 -24.69
C PRO A 345 5.92 -20.27 -25.69
N ARG A 346 4.68 -19.77 -25.65
CA ARG A 346 4.17 -18.74 -26.59
C ARG A 346 3.53 -17.55 -25.87
N THR A 347 3.96 -17.27 -24.63
CA THR A 347 3.49 -16.10 -23.93
C THR A 347 4.21 -14.88 -24.48
N GLN A 348 3.46 -13.90 -24.96
CA GLN A 348 4.03 -12.62 -25.36
C GLN A 348 4.40 -11.82 -24.12
N CYS A 349 5.68 -11.58 -23.92
CA CYS A 349 6.21 -10.74 -22.87
C CYS A 349 6.55 -9.37 -23.46
N CYS A 350 5.89 -8.31 -22.95
CA CYS A 350 6.25 -6.92 -23.21
C CYS A 350 6.78 -6.37 -21.89
N LEU A 351 8.10 -6.42 -21.73
CA LEU A 351 8.76 -6.15 -20.44
C LEU A 351 9.93 -5.19 -20.67
N LEU A 352 10.17 -4.37 -19.68
CA LEU A 352 11.41 -3.65 -19.54
C LEU A 352 12.23 -4.32 -18.44
N LEU A 353 13.33 -4.97 -18.77
CA LEU A 353 14.17 -5.67 -17.82
C LEU A 353 15.47 -4.90 -17.58
N GLY A 354 15.84 -4.77 -16.30
CA GLY A 354 17.15 -4.25 -15.91
C GLY A 354 18.20 -5.35 -16.04
N PHE A 355 19.26 -5.10 -16.81
CA PHE A 355 20.42 -5.98 -16.92
C PHE A 355 21.67 -5.24 -16.43
N ARG A 356 22.54 -5.96 -15.74
CA ARG A 356 23.87 -5.50 -15.38
C ARG A 356 24.89 -6.42 -16.04
N GLU A 357 25.81 -5.84 -16.79
CA GLU A 357 26.97 -6.59 -17.25
C GLU A 357 27.88 -6.94 -16.06
N VAL A 358 28.35 -8.19 -16.02
CA VAL A 358 29.12 -8.73 -14.87
C VAL A 358 30.38 -7.92 -14.56
N ASP A 359 30.95 -7.28 -15.59
CA ASP A 359 32.20 -6.49 -15.49
C ASP A 359 31.99 -4.98 -15.46
N SER A 360 30.73 -4.49 -15.41
CA SER A 360 30.43 -3.06 -15.41
C SER A 360 30.57 -2.42 -14.03
N PHE A 361 30.94 -1.13 -13.99
CA PHE A 361 31.02 -0.37 -12.73
C PHE A 361 29.69 -0.35 -11.99
N PRO A 362 29.70 -0.28 -10.63
CA PRO A 362 28.47 -0.17 -9.86
C PRO A 362 27.69 1.09 -10.30
N GLY A 363 26.54 0.90 -10.94
CA GLY A 363 25.71 2.00 -11.47
C GLY A 363 25.36 1.86 -12.96
N ASP A 364 26.08 1.04 -13.72
CA ASP A 364 25.78 0.81 -15.13
C ASP A 364 24.66 -0.24 -15.26
N TYR A 365 23.43 0.25 -15.34
CA TYR A 365 22.26 -0.57 -15.68
C TYR A 365 21.82 -0.28 -17.09
N GLN A 366 21.64 -1.35 -17.86
CA GLN A 366 21.00 -1.25 -19.16
C GLN A 366 19.56 -1.77 -19.03
N LEU A 367 18.60 -0.96 -19.48
CA LEU A 367 17.22 -1.40 -19.62
C LEU A 367 17.05 -1.99 -21.02
N GLN A 368 16.64 -3.23 -21.08
CA GLN A 368 16.34 -3.91 -22.32
C GLN A 368 14.83 -4.16 -22.44
N GLU A 369 14.26 -3.66 -23.53
CA GLU A 369 12.89 -3.99 -23.88
C GLU A 369 12.83 -5.42 -24.44
N VAL A 370 12.01 -6.26 -23.81
CA VAL A 370 11.69 -7.60 -24.28
C VAL A 370 10.27 -7.59 -24.82
N ASN A 371 10.14 -7.64 -26.13
CA ASN A 371 8.84 -7.70 -26.81
C ASN A 371 8.85 -8.90 -27.79
N ARG A 372 8.78 -10.09 -27.21
CA ARG A 372 8.78 -11.34 -28.00
C ARG A 372 8.02 -12.45 -27.27
N ALA A 373 7.61 -13.45 -28.03
CA ALA A 373 7.11 -14.68 -27.48
C ALA A 373 8.25 -15.49 -26.82
N CYS A 374 8.18 -15.71 -25.52
CA CYS A 374 9.14 -16.51 -24.75
C CYS A 374 8.43 -17.15 -23.57
N ARG A 375 9.12 -18.02 -22.86
CA ARG A 375 8.62 -18.50 -21.56
C ARG A 375 9.05 -17.50 -20.50
N PRO A 376 8.12 -16.97 -19.69
CA PRO A 376 8.46 -16.03 -18.60
C PRO A 376 9.52 -16.57 -17.64
N ILE A 377 9.54 -17.90 -17.42
CA ILE A 377 10.53 -18.56 -16.57
C ILE A 377 11.96 -18.41 -17.11
N ASP A 378 12.16 -18.35 -18.43
CA ASP A 378 13.49 -18.17 -19.04
C ASP A 378 14.05 -16.77 -18.79
N LEU A 379 13.18 -15.80 -18.45
CA LEU A 379 13.57 -14.46 -18.03
C LEU A 379 13.81 -14.39 -16.52
N LEU A 380 12.97 -15.04 -15.72
CA LEU A 380 13.03 -15.02 -14.27
C LEU A 380 14.25 -15.77 -13.71
N MET A 381 14.53 -16.97 -14.22
CA MET A 381 15.57 -17.84 -13.67
C MET A 381 16.98 -17.22 -13.71
N PRO A 382 17.44 -16.59 -14.78
CA PRO A 382 18.75 -15.93 -14.79
C PRO A 382 18.87 -14.81 -13.76
N ILE A 383 17.79 -14.03 -13.56
CA ILE A 383 17.75 -12.94 -12.59
C ILE A 383 17.87 -13.48 -11.16
N VAL A 384 17.09 -14.51 -10.81
CA VAL A 384 17.11 -15.13 -9.49
C VAL A 384 18.45 -15.83 -9.22
N LEU A 385 18.99 -16.55 -10.20
CA LEU A 385 20.29 -17.21 -10.08
C LEU A 385 21.43 -16.21 -9.90
N SER A 386 21.40 -15.07 -10.60
CA SER A 386 22.37 -13.99 -10.43
C SER A 386 22.36 -13.44 -9.00
N TYR A 387 21.17 -13.30 -8.38
CA TYR A 387 21.05 -12.90 -6.99
C TYR A 387 21.78 -13.85 -6.04
N PHE A 388 21.57 -15.17 -6.17
CA PHE A 388 22.22 -16.17 -5.31
C PHE A 388 23.74 -16.27 -5.53
N HIS A 389 24.25 -15.90 -6.71
CA HIS A 389 25.68 -15.80 -6.95
C HIS A 389 26.35 -14.66 -6.16
N HIS A 390 25.64 -13.57 -5.93
CA HIS A 390 26.16 -12.42 -5.17
C HIS A 390 25.97 -12.55 -3.66
N PHE A 391 25.11 -13.45 -3.19
CA PHE A 391 24.79 -13.69 -1.78
C PHE A 391 24.80 -15.21 -1.49
N PRO A 392 25.97 -15.85 -1.46
CA PRO A 392 26.07 -17.27 -1.14
C PRO A 392 25.85 -17.48 0.37
N GLY A 393 24.62 -17.50 0.85
CA GLY A 393 24.25 -17.92 2.20
C GLY A 393 24.43 -16.91 3.29
#